data_129bf94cbbdafbea0ce314be14c72b69
#
_entry.id   129bf94cbbdafbea0ce314be14c72b69
#
_cell.length_a   1.000
_cell.length_b   1.000
_cell.length_c   1.000
_cell.angle_alpha   90.00
_cell.angle_beta   90.00
_cell.angle_gamma   90.00
#
_symmetry.space_group_name_H-M   'P 1'
#
loop_
_entity.id
_entity.type
_entity.pdbx_description
1 polymer ?
#
loop_
_entity_poly.entity_id
_entity_poly.type
_entity_poly.pdbx_seq_one_letter_code
_entity_poly.pdbx_strand_id
1 'polypeptide(L)'
;PVEEIVPYVDAPEAIVPGIPRYYATTMPFRRSAYGLIVESHEGRPTKIEGNPSHPSTLGASASLVQASVLGLYDPDRSQSVMQQGAQKSWGDFVTAWGELSAAHAADGGAGLAILSDSFSSPTLARLAAELRARYPRLQWATYDAVSDENRLAGLRSATGRDVDLMLRLDRAAVILALDADPLLTDPEMIR
;
A
#
# COMPACT_ATOMS: atom_id res chain seq x y z
N PRO A 1 -9.32 -32.41 -4.89
CA PRO A 1 -8.54 -32.57 -6.09
C PRO A 1 -7.15 -33.04 -5.70
N VAL A 2 -6.62 -34.02 -6.45
CA VAL A 2 -5.21 -34.44 -6.28
C VAL A 2 -4.38 -33.32 -6.87
N GLU A 3 -3.55 -32.69 -6.05
CA GLU A 3 -2.61 -31.67 -6.49
C GLU A 3 -1.48 -32.39 -7.24
N GLU A 4 -1.41 -32.21 -8.55
CA GLU A 4 -0.34 -32.78 -9.36
C GLU A 4 0.89 -31.87 -9.24
N ILE A 5 2.00 -32.44 -8.77
CA ILE A 5 3.30 -31.74 -8.77
C ILE A 5 3.87 -31.86 -10.17
N VAL A 6 3.79 -30.78 -10.94
CA VAL A 6 4.43 -30.69 -12.26
C VAL A 6 5.85 -30.18 -12.09
N PRO A 7 6.90 -30.97 -12.40
CA PRO A 7 8.28 -30.50 -12.35
C PRO A 7 8.49 -29.37 -13.36
N TYR A 8 9.42 -28.46 -13.05
CA TYR A 8 9.81 -27.41 -13.99
C TYR A 8 10.38 -28.02 -15.27
N VAL A 9 9.94 -27.55 -16.43
CA VAL A 9 10.59 -27.86 -17.72
C VAL A 9 11.96 -27.20 -17.79
N ASP A 10 12.04 -25.93 -17.31
CA ASP A 10 13.28 -25.20 -17.09
C ASP A 10 13.28 -24.70 -15.62
N ALA A 11 13.96 -25.41 -14.74
CA ALA A 11 14.07 -24.98 -13.34
C ALA A 11 15.00 -23.75 -13.24
N PRO A 12 14.55 -22.63 -12.67
CA PRO A 12 15.45 -21.51 -12.43
C PRO A 12 16.62 -21.96 -11.53
N GLU A 13 17.86 -21.68 -11.92
CA GLU A 13 19.08 -22.13 -11.21
C GLU A 13 19.08 -21.79 -9.71
N ALA A 14 18.37 -20.74 -9.35
CA ALA A 14 18.35 -20.23 -7.98
C ALA A 14 17.16 -20.73 -7.15
N ILE A 15 16.28 -21.56 -7.68
CA ILE A 15 15.11 -22.10 -6.96
C ILE A 15 15.31 -23.60 -6.74
N VAL A 16 15.35 -23.99 -5.46
CA VAL A 16 15.36 -25.38 -5.04
C VAL A 16 14.02 -25.67 -4.37
N PRO A 17 13.24 -26.64 -4.88
CA PRO A 17 11.95 -27.00 -4.27
C PRO A 17 12.09 -27.31 -2.77
N GLY A 18 11.19 -26.73 -1.97
CA GLY A 18 11.19 -26.88 -0.52
C GLY A 18 12.15 -25.97 0.25
N ILE A 19 13.04 -25.23 -0.44
CA ILE A 19 13.92 -24.23 0.20
C ILE A 19 13.36 -22.84 -0.06
N PRO A 20 12.95 -22.08 0.97
CA PRO A 20 12.41 -20.75 0.78
C PRO A 20 13.48 -19.74 0.35
N ARG A 21 13.05 -18.74 -0.40
CA ARG A 21 13.83 -17.53 -0.68
C ARG A 21 13.22 -16.34 0.02
N TYR A 22 14.08 -15.43 0.48
CA TYR A 22 13.68 -14.25 1.22
C TYR A 22 13.94 -13.01 0.38
N TYR A 23 12.93 -12.14 0.30
CA TYR A 23 13.00 -10.89 -0.46
C TYR A 23 12.75 -9.72 0.47
N ALA A 24 13.70 -8.78 0.50
CA ALA A 24 13.50 -7.52 1.18
C ALA A 24 12.63 -6.59 0.31
N THR A 25 11.62 -6.01 0.91
CA THR A 25 10.73 -5.06 0.24
C THR A 25 10.23 -4.00 1.21
N THR A 26 9.54 -2.99 0.69
CA THR A 26 8.85 -1.98 1.50
C THR A 26 7.39 -1.95 1.07
N MET A 27 6.49 -2.09 2.03
CA MET A 27 5.04 -2.02 1.80
C MET A 27 4.51 -0.70 2.35
N PRO A 28 3.91 0.16 1.50
CA PRO A 28 3.13 1.27 1.99
C PRO A 28 1.85 0.74 2.65
N PHE A 29 1.54 1.27 3.81
CA PHE A 29 0.33 0.93 4.54
C PHE A 29 -0.22 2.20 5.18
N ARG A 30 -1.39 2.66 4.72
CA ARG A 30 -1.92 3.98 5.07
C ARG A 30 -0.88 5.08 4.77
N ARG A 31 -0.61 5.97 5.71
CA ARG A 31 0.38 7.05 5.59
C ARG A 31 1.80 6.62 5.97
N SER A 32 2.00 5.35 6.32
CA SER A 32 3.29 4.80 6.72
C SER A 32 3.85 3.82 5.69
N ALA A 33 5.07 3.36 5.91
CA ALA A 33 5.70 2.32 5.10
C ALA A 33 6.52 1.41 6.00
N TYR A 34 6.39 0.09 5.77
CA TYR A 34 7.06 -0.94 6.56
C TYR A 34 8.12 -1.64 5.72
N GLY A 35 9.33 -1.73 6.27
CA GLY A 35 10.37 -2.58 5.72
C GLY A 35 10.10 -4.03 6.06
N LEU A 36 10.02 -4.88 5.05
CA LEU A 36 9.56 -6.26 5.18
C LEU A 36 10.57 -7.24 4.58
N ILE A 37 10.54 -8.45 5.11
CA ILE A 37 11.10 -9.66 4.50
C ILE A 37 9.94 -10.56 4.12
N VAL A 38 9.91 -10.94 2.85
CA VAL A 38 8.89 -11.84 2.31
C VAL A 38 9.53 -13.19 2.02
N GLU A 39 9.06 -14.22 2.70
CA GLU A 39 9.40 -15.60 2.41
C GLU A 39 8.60 -16.09 1.21
N SER A 40 9.27 -16.72 0.26
CA SER A 40 8.66 -17.23 -0.97
C SER A 40 9.14 -18.63 -1.27
N HIS A 41 8.22 -19.53 -1.51
CA HIS A 41 8.46 -20.88 -2.01
C HIS A 41 8.10 -20.93 -3.49
N GLU A 42 9.07 -21.21 -4.34
CA GLU A 42 8.88 -21.41 -5.79
C GLU A 42 8.14 -20.22 -6.47
N GLY A 43 8.47 -18.98 -6.04
CA GLY A 43 7.82 -17.77 -6.54
C GLY A 43 6.49 -17.43 -5.85
N ARG A 44 6.03 -18.25 -4.91
CA ARG A 44 4.80 -18.04 -4.15
C ARG A 44 5.11 -17.44 -2.77
N PRO A 45 4.75 -16.19 -2.48
CA PRO A 45 4.88 -15.61 -1.15
C PRO A 45 4.05 -16.38 -0.11
N THR A 46 4.66 -16.77 0.99
CA THR A 46 4.01 -17.59 2.04
C THR A 46 3.96 -16.90 3.38
N LYS A 47 4.93 -16.02 3.66
CA LYS A 47 5.02 -15.32 4.94
C LYS A 47 5.60 -13.91 4.77
N ILE A 48 5.13 -12.99 5.58
CA ILE A 48 5.64 -11.62 5.68
C ILE A 48 6.10 -11.37 7.12
N GLU A 49 7.31 -10.85 7.27
CA GLU A 49 7.88 -10.43 8.55
C GLU A 49 8.52 -9.05 8.41
N GLY A 50 8.77 -8.38 9.53
CA GLY A 50 9.52 -7.14 9.54
C GLY A 50 10.98 -7.36 9.18
N ASN A 51 11.58 -6.43 8.45
CA ASN A 51 12.98 -6.46 8.08
C ASN A 51 13.85 -5.84 9.20
N PRO A 52 14.67 -6.64 9.91
CA PRO A 52 15.50 -6.11 11.01
C PRO A 52 16.57 -5.11 10.53
N SER A 53 16.92 -5.12 9.25
CA SER A 53 17.86 -4.16 8.66
C SER A 53 17.21 -2.87 8.19
N HIS A 54 15.88 -2.74 8.29
CA HIS A 54 15.19 -1.52 7.87
C HIS A 54 15.31 -0.43 8.94
N PRO A 55 15.82 0.78 8.61
CA PRO A 55 16.25 1.76 9.62
C PRO A 55 15.10 2.35 10.44
N SER A 56 13.88 2.34 9.95
CA SER A 56 12.75 2.92 10.68
C SER A 56 11.89 1.89 11.42
N THR A 57 11.87 0.64 11.02
CA THR A 57 11.03 -0.39 11.64
C THR A 57 11.83 -1.44 12.45
N LEU A 58 13.14 -1.57 12.20
CA LEU A 58 14.07 -2.45 12.95
C LEU A 58 13.54 -3.88 13.16
N GLY A 59 12.78 -4.40 12.22
CA GLY A 59 12.19 -5.73 12.28
C GLY A 59 10.76 -5.80 12.81
N ALA A 60 10.20 -4.69 13.25
CA ALA A 60 8.80 -4.65 13.66
C ALA A 60 7.85 -4.57 12.45
N SER A 61 6.66 -5.17 12.57
CA SER A 61 5.60 -5.13 11.58
C SER A 61 4.23 -5.26 12.24
N ALA A 62 3.22 -4.62 11.65
CA ALA A 62 1.85 -4.72 12.14
C ALA A 62 1.19 -6.05 11.71
N SER A 63 0.26 -6.54 12.52
CA SER A 63 -0.50 -7.77 12.22
C SER A 63 -1.21 -7.71 10.87
N LEU A 64 -1.83 -6.57 10.54
CA LEU A 64 -2.49 -6.37 9.23
C LEU A 64 -1.50 -6.38 8.06
N VAL A 65 -0.28 -5.88 8.26
CA VAL A 65 0.78 -5.94 7.25
C VAL A 65 1.22 -7.38 7.02
N GLN A 66 1.39 -8.17 8.08
CA GLN A 66 1.70 -9.61 7.95
C GLN A 66 0.55 -10.38 7.30
N ALA A 67 -0.70 -10.08 7.67
CA ALA A 67 -1.88 -10.72 7.09
C ALA A 67 -2.10 -10.37 5.60
N SER A 68 -1.45 -9.34 5.06
CA SER A 68 -1.62 -8.93 3.66
C SER A 68 -1.24 -10.02 2.65
N VAL A 69 -0.42 -11.01 3.06
CA VAL A 69 -0.12 -12.18 2.22
C VAL A 69 -1.39 -12.95 1.84
N LEU A 70 -2.41 -12.97 2.69
CA LEU A 70 -3.69 -13.66 2.43
C LEU A 70 -4.44 -13.01 1.26
N GLY A 71 -4.33 -11.69 1.10
CA GLY A 71 -4.94 -10.98 -0.01
C GLY A 71 -4.40 -11.36 -1.39
N LEU A 72 -3.21 -11.98 -1.48
CA LEU A 72 -2.69 -12.51 -2.74
C LEU A 72 -3.44 -13.75 -3.20
N TYR A 73 -4.03 -14.49 -2.27
CA TYR A 73 -4.70 -15.77 -2.50
C TYR A 73 -6.22 -15.69 -2.30
N ASP A 74 -6.74 -14.50 -2.06
CA ASP A 74 -8.17 -14.27 -1.91
C ASP A 74 -8.87 -14.57 -3.25
N PRO A 75 -9.84 -15.49 -3.29
CA PRO A 75 -10.59 -15.81 -4.50
C PRO A 75 -11.41 -14.62 -5.01
N ASP A 76 -11.79 -13.69 -4.14
CA ASP A 76 -12.61 -12.53 -4.49
C ASP A 76 -11.78 -11.34 -5.04
N ARG A 77 -10.45 -11.48 -5.10
CA ARG A 77 -9.60 -10.44 -5.69
C ARG A 77 -9.89 -10.27 -7.18
N SER A 78 -9.76 -9.05 -7.68
CA SER A 78 -9.90 -8.75 -9.11
C SER A 78 -8.91 -9.56 -9.94
N GLN A 79 -9.41 -10.34 -10.89
CA GLN A 79 -8.62 -11.21 -11.76
C GLN A 79 -8.55 -10.72 -13.21
N SER A 80 -9.43 -9.81 -13.59
CA SER A 80 -9.54 -9.31 -14.96
C SER A 80 -10.08 -7.89 -15.00
N VAL A 81 -9.86 -7.24 -16.14
CA VAL A 81 -10.53 -5.98 -16.45
C VAL A 81 -12.01 -6.26 -16.70
N MET A 82 -12.88 -5.46 -16.10
CA MET A 82 -14.32 -5.58 -16.23
C MET A 82 -14.93 -4.29 -16.77
N GLN A 83 -15.89 -4.39 -17.67
CA GLN A 83 -16.70 -3.28 -18.15
C GLN A 83 -18.16 -3.69 -18.23
N GLN A 84 -19.03 -3.03 -17.50
CA GLN A 84 -20.48 -3.32 -17.46
C GLN A 84 -20.79 -4.82 -17.19
N GLY A 85 -20.03 -5.44 -16.29
CA GLY A 85 -20.19 -6.85 -15.91
C GLY A 85 -19.56 -7.84 -16.90
N ALA A 86 -19.00 -7.40 -18.03
CA ALA A 86 -18.31 -8.25 -19.01
C ALA A 86 -16.79 -8.16 -18.83
N GLN A 87 -16.13 -9.31 -18.97
CA GLN A 87 -14.66 -9.40 -18.97
C GLN A 87 -14.09 -8.73 -20.23
N LYS A 88 -13.05 -7.94 -20.05
CA LYS A 88 -12.34 -7.18 -21.09
C LYS A 88 -10.84 -7.40 -21.02
N SER A 89 -10.14 -6.99 -22.06
CA SER A 89 -8.69 -6.98 -22.09
C SER A 89 -8.10 -5.71 -21.51
N TRP A 90 -6.81 -5.73 -21.18
CA TRP A 90 -6.09 -4.52 -20.82
C TRP A 90 -6.06 -3.48 -21.94
N GLY A 91 -6.04 -3.92 -23.22
CA GLY A 91 -6.13 -3.05 -24.38
C GLY A 91 -7.47 -2.29 -24.44
N ASP A 92 -8.57 -2.94 -24.11
CA ASP A 92 -9.89 -2.27 -24.01
C ASP A 92 -9.89 -1.18 -22.94
N PHE A 93 -9.26 -1.44 -21.78
CA PHE A 93 -9.11 -0.42 -20.73
C PHE A 93 -8.30 0.78 -21.22
N VAL A 94 -7.16 0.55 -21.88
CA VAL A 94 -6.30 1.63 -22.40
C VAL A 94 -7.05 2.47 -23.43
N THR A 95 -7.84 1.84 -24.30
CA THR A 95 -8.68 2.53 -25.28
C THR A 95 -9.74 3.37 -24.59
N ALA A 96 -10.50 2.79 -23.66
CA ALA A 96 -11.54 3.52 -22.92
C ALA A 96 -10.96 4.69 -22.09
N TRP A 97 -9.79 4.49 -21.46
CA TRP A 97 -9.09 5.56 -20.76
C TRP A 97 -8.62 6.66 -21.71
N GLY A 98 -8.13 6.32 -22.91
CA GLY A 98 -7.74 7.26 -23.93
C GLY A 98 -8.90 8.16 -24.37
N GLU A 99 -10.06 7.58 -24.63
CA GLU A 99 -11.29 8.30 -25.00
C GLU A 99 -11.75 9.24 -23.87
N LEU A 100 -11.84 8.73 -22.63
CA LEU A 100 -12.21 9.51 -21.46
C LEU A 100 -11.24 10.68 -21.24
N SER A 101 -9.94 10.40 -21.31
CA SER A 101 -8.86 11.36 -21.17
C SER A 101 -8.93 12.48 -22.22
N ALA A 102 -9.21 12.12 -23.48
CA ALA A 102 -9.38 13.09 -24.57
C ALA A 102 -10.63 13.95 -24.40
N ALA A 103 -11.74 13.36 -23.99
CA ALA A 103 -13.00 14.08 -23.77
C ALA A 103 -12.88 15.17 -22.70
N HIS A 104 -12.07 14.94 -21.66
CA HIS A 104 -11.87 15.88 -20.55
C HIS A 104 -10.61 16.75 -20.68
N ALA A 105 -9.84 16.61 -21.76
CA ALA A 105 -8.61 17.39 -21.93
C ALA A 105 -8.90 18.90 -22.12
N ALA A 106 -9.94 19.24 -22.89
CA ALA A 106 -10.26 20.63 -23.24
C ALA A 106 -10.79 21.45 -22.05
N ASP A 107 -11.46 20.81 -21.11
CA ASP A 107 -12.04 21.47 -19.93
C ASP A 107 -11.17 21.36 -18.66
N GLY A 108 -9.94 20.87 -18.82
CA GLY A 108 -9.00 20.72 -17.71
C GLY A 108 -9.40 19.65 -16.70
N GLY A 109 -10.19 18.65 -17.11
CA GLY A 109 -10.63 17.55 -16.26
C GLY A 109 -11.85 17.87 -15.41
N ALA A 110 -12.66 18.86 -15.80
CA ALA A 110 -13.92 19.11 -15.11
C ALA A 110 -14.84 17.87 -15.18
N GLY A 111 -15.39 17.47 -14.03
CA GLY A 111 -16.20 16.25 -13.92
C GLY A 111 -15.40 14.96 -13.73
N LEU A 112 -14.07 14.97 -13.85
CA LEU A 112 -13.24 13.85 -13.39
C LEU A 112 -13.09 13.89 -11.86
N ALA A 113 -13.33 12.77 -11.23
CA ALA A 113 -13.13 12.61 -9.80
C ALA A 113 -12.32 11.32 -9.53
N ILE A 114 -11.42 11.40 -8.58
CA ILE A 114 -10.67 10.25 -8.04
C ILE A 114 -10.99 10.15 -6.55
N LEU A 115 -11.36 8.96 -6.13
CA LEU A 115 -11.43 8.57 -4.73
C LEU A 115 -10.37 7.49 -4.49
N SER A 116 -9.51 7.71 -3.50
CA SER A 116 -8.47 6.74 -3.13
C SER A 116 -8.31 6.65 -1.62
N ASP A 117 -7.68 5.59 -1.15
CA ASP A 117 -7.11 5.58 0.20
C ASP A 117 -5.95 6.58 0.28
N SER A 118 -5.57 6.93 1.51
CA SER A 118 -4.33 7.68 1.74
C SER A 118 -3.11 6.85 1.32
N PHE A 119 -2.06 7.49 0.88
CA PHE A 119 -0.83 6.81 0.47
C PHE A 119 0.41 7.58 0.92
N SER A 120 1.47 6.82 1.20
CA SER A 120 2.80 7.34 1.57
C SER A 120 3.84 7.17 0.45
N SER A 121 3.45 6.63 -0.71
CA SER A 121 4.35 6.36 -1.83
C SER A 121 4.81 7.66 -2.51
N PRO A 122 6.11 7.99 -2.55
CA PRO A 122 6.62 9.15 -3.29
C PRO A 122 6.33 9.06 -4.80
N THR A 123 6.31 7.85 -5.35
CA THR A 123 5.96 7.64 -6.77
C THR A 123 4.51 7.99 -7.04
N LEU A 124 3.57 7.55 -6.19
CA LEU A 124 2.15 7.93 -6.34
C LEU A 124 1.95 9.43 -6.14
N ALA A 125 2.66 10.05 -5.19
CA ALA A 125 2.60 11.50 -4.99
C ALA A 125 3.05 12.27 -6.24
N ARG A 126 4.13 11.84 -6.89
CA ARG A 126 4.61 12.42 -8.15
C ARG A 126 3.58 12.24 -9.27
N LEU A 127 3.07 11.03 -9.46
CA LEU A 127 2.06 10.76 -10.49
C LEU A 127 0.77 11.54 -10.24
N ALA A 128 0.34 11.69 -8.98
CA ALA A 128 -0.81 12.50 -8.63
C ALA A 128 -0.59 13.99 -8.95
N ALA A 129 0.62 14.51 -8.71
CA ALA A 129 0.98 15.87 -9.05
C ALA A 129 0.97 16.08 -10.58
N GLU A 130 1.54 15.15 -11.35
CA GLU A 130 1.51 15.18 -12.82
C GLU A 130 0.07 15.13 -13.37
N LEU A 131 -0.77 14.28 -12.79
CA LEU A 131 -2.17 14.17 -13.19
C LEU A 131 -2.95 15.46 -12.89
N ARG A 132 -2.75 16.07 -11.72
CA ARG A 132 -3.35 17.36 -11.37
C ARG A 132 -2.84 18.51 -12.25
N ALA A 133 -1.57 18.49 -12.65
CA ALA A 133 -1.03 19.46 -13.58
C ALA A 133 -1.67 19.36 -14.98
N ARG A 134 -1.95 18.13 -15.43
CA ARG A 134 -2.63 17.86 -16.70
C ARG A 134 -4.13 18.18 -16.64
N TYR A 135 -4.76 17.93 -15.49
CA TYR A 135 -6.19 18.12 -15.26
C TYR A 135 -6.42 19.00 -14.02
N PRO A 136 -6.23 20.33 -14.13
CA PRO A 136 -6.26 21.22 -12.97
C PRO A 136 -7.64 21.35 -12.30
N ARG A 137 -8.71 20.92 -12.98
CA ARG A 137 -10.09 20.91 -12.43
C ARG A 137 -10.54 19.53 -11.94
N LEU A 138 -9.66 18.52 -12.03
CA LEU A 138 -9.90 17.20 -11.46
C LEU A 138 -10.07 17.31 -9.93
N GLN A 139 -11.08 16.64 -9.41
CA GLN A 139 -11.28 16.49 -7.97
C GLN A 139 -10.65 15.20 -7.48
N TRP A 140 -9.80 15.28 -6.47
CA TRP A 140 -9.22 14.12 -5.83
C TRP A 140 -9.48 14.16 -4.34
N ALA A 141 -10.27 13.21 -3.85
CA ALA A 141 -10.56 12.99 -2.44
C ALA A 141 -9.85 11.72 -1.95
N THR A 142 -9.40 11.75 -0.71
CA THR A 142 -8.92 10.57 0.00
C THR A 142 -9.91 10.19 1.09
N TYR A 143 -10.12 8.89 1.28
CA TYR A 143 -10.99 8.34 2.32
C TYR A 143 -10.34 7.11 2.93
N ASP A 144 -10.14 7.15 4.23
CA ASP A 144 -9.71 6.01 5.03
C ASP A 144 -10.81 5.65 6.03
N ALA A 145 -11.21 4.39 6.08
CA ALA A 145 -12.25 3.93 7.01
C ALA A 145 -11.83 4.12 8.48
N VAL A 146 -10.52 4.06 8.75
CA VAL A 146 -9.90 4.46 10.02
C VAL A 146 -8.94 5.59 9.70
N SER A 147 -9.33 6.81 10.06
CA SER A 147 -8.65 8.03 9.63
C SER A 147 -7.78 8.63 10.74
N ASP A 148 -6.63 9.15 10.36
CA ASP A 148 -5.72 9.93 11.21
C ASP A 148 -5.99 11.45 11.17
N GLU A 149 -7.07 11.90 10.52
CA GLU A 149 -7.33 13.32 10.26
C GLU A 149 -7.40 14.16 11.55
N ASN A 150 -8.02 13.66 12.61
CA ASN A 150 -8.10 14.37 13.88
C ASN A 150 -6.71 14.54 14.51
N ARG A 151 -5.85 13.52 14.43
CA ARG A 151 -4.46 13.59 14.91
C ARG A 151 -3.67 14.62 14.11
N LEU A 152 -3.78 14.60 12.79
CA LEU A 152 -3.09 15.54 11.91
C LEU A 152 -3.60 16.97 12.09
N ALA A 153 -4.90 17.17 12.25
CA ALA A 153 -5.49 18.47 12.55
C ALA A 153 -4.99 19.02 13.90
N GLY A 154 -4.90 18.16 14.92
CA GLY A 154 -4.31 18.52 16.21
C GLY A 154 -2.84 18.94 16.10
N LEU A 155 -2.03 18.20 15.35
CA LEU A 155 -0.63 18.54 15.09
C LEU A 155 -0.49 19.87 14.34
N ARG A 156 -1.30 20.10 13.33
CA ARG A 156 -1.33 21.36 12.59
C ARG A 156 -1.72 22.54 13.51
N SER A 157 -2.72 22.34 14.36
CA SER A 157 -3.13 23.34 15.35
C SER A 157 -2.01 23.66 16.34
N ALA A 158 -1.29 22.66 16.82
CA ALA A 158 -0.21 22.83 17.81
C ALA A 158 1.08 23.40 17.22
N THR A 159 1.42 23.06 15.97
CA THR A 159 2.72 23.39 15.36
C THR A 159 2.64 24.45 14.27
N GLY A 160 1.44 24.77 13.78
CA GLY A 160 1.23 25.63 12.61
C GLY A 160 1.70 25.03 11.28
N ARG A 161 2.05 23.74 11.24
CA ARG A 161 2.66 23.06 10.09
C ARG A 161 2.04 21.70 9.86
N ASP A 162 2.08 21.24 8.61
CA ASP A 162 1.80 19.86 8.25
C ASP A 162 3.01 19.00 8.60
N VAL A 163 2.94 18.32 9.73
CA VAL A 163 4.00 17.46 10.26
C VAL A 163 3.41 16.13 10.67
N ASP A 164 4.24 15.10 10.68
CA ASP A 164 3.91 13.81 11.28
C ASP A 164 4.76 13.58 12.54
N LEU A 165 4.28 12.72 13.44
CA LEU A 165 4.96 12.39 14.67
C LEU A 165 5.94 11.24 14.45
N MET A 166 7.11 11.37 15.06
CA MET A 166 8.04 10.27 15.26
C MET A 166 8.24 10.07 16.76
N LEU A 167 7.51 9.13 17.34
CA LEU A 167 7.60 8.84 18.76
C LEU A 167 8.90 8.09 19.07
N ARG A 168 9.58 8.53 20.12
CA ARG A 168 10.76 7.86 20.67
C ARG A 168 10.43 7.31 22.05
N LEU A 169 9.58 6.29 22.10
CA LEU A 169 9.09 5.67 23.33
C LEU A 169 10.24 5.03 24.13
N ASP A 170 11.30 4.62 23.44
CA ASP A 170 12.55 4.13 24.05
C ASP A 170 13.25 5.14 24.97
N ARG A 171 12.95 6.43 24.82
CA ARG A 171 13.53 7.52 25.64
C ARG A 171 12.65 8.00 26.78
N ALA A 172 11.44 7.47 26.88
CA ALA A 172 10.50 7.86 27.92
C ALA A 172 10.73 7.06 29.21
N ALA A 173 10.87 7.74 30.34
CA ALA A 173 10.92 7.09 31.64
C ALA A 173 9.52 6.65 32.12
N VAL A 174 8.49 7.40 31.74
CA VAL A 174 7.09 7.10 32.04
C VAL A 174 6.24 7.45 30.82
N ILE A 175 5.30 6.62 30.48
CA ILE A 175 4.35 6.83 29.38
C ILE A 175 2.94 6.85 29.96
N LEU A 176 2.18 7.88 29.66
CA LEU A 176 0.76 7.97 29.92
C LEU A 176 0.01 7.94 28.58
N ALA A 177 -0.75 6.89 28.35
CA ALA A 177 -1.61 6.75 27.17
C ALA A 177 -3.03 7.19 27.54
N LEU A 178 -3.55 8.22 26.85
CA LEU A 178 -4.92 8.71 27.00
C LEU A 178 -5.65 8.47 25.68
N ASP A 179 -6.57 7.51 25.68
CA ASP A 179 -7.30 7.07 24.48
C ASP A 179 -6.38 6.79 23.29
N ALA A 180 -5.22 6.21 23.57
CA ALA A 180 -4.18 5.88 22.61
C ALA A 180 -3.71 4.44 22.84
N ASP A 181 -3.39 3.74 21.79
CA ASP A 181 -2.90 2.36 21.85
C ASP A 181 -1.53 2.25 21.14
N PRO A 182 -0.46 2.70 21.77
CA PRO A 182 0.88 2.72 21.19
C PRO A 182 1.48 1.32 20.99
N LEU A 183 0.79 0.25 21.37
CA LEU A 183 1.27 -1.11 21.25
C LEU A 183 0.57 -1.93 20.16
N LEU A 184 -0.61 -1.53 19.69
CA LEU A 184 -1.39 -2.35 18.76
C LEU A 184 -1.96 -1.59 17.56
N THR A 185 -2.58 -0.43 17.76
CA THR A 185 -3.39 0.20 16.71
C THR A 185 -2.85 1.51 16.18
N ASP A 186 -2.04 2.21 16.94
CA ASP A 186 -1.46 3.48 16.49
C ASP A 186 -0.45 3.25 15.37
N PRO A 187 -0.45 4.06 14.30
CA PRO A 187 0.46 3.89 13.17
C PRO A 187 1.94 4.08 13.52
N GLU A 188 2.23 4.73 14.66
CA GLU A 188 3.58 5.01 15.14
C GLU A 188 4.11 3.96 16.15
N MET A 189 3.34 2.93 16.47
CA MET A 189 3.70 1.95 17.50
C MET A 189 4.90 1.07 17.18
N ILE A 190 5.38 1.10 15.94
CA ILE A 190 6.38 0.17 15.43
C ILE A 190 7.74 0.84 15.27
N ARG A 191 8.14 1.61 16.27
CA ARG A 191 9.46 2.23 16.26
C ARG A 191 10.21 2.07 17.57
#